data_90bfe6b15f1ebb419e9ea90be993f94b
#
_entry.id   90bfe6b15f1ebb419e9ea90be993f94b
#
_cell.length_a   1.000
_cell.length_b   1.000
_cell.length_c   1.000
_cell.angle_alpha   90.00
_cell.angle_beta   90.00
_cell.angle_gamma   90.00
#
_symmetry.space_group_name_H-M   'P 1'
#
loop_
_entity.id
_entity.type
_entity.pdbx_description
1 polymer ?
#
loop_
_entity_poly.entity_id
_entity_poly.type
_entity_poly.pdbx_seq_one_letter_code
_entity_poly.pdbx_strand_id
1 'polypeptide(L)'
;VTTPPAVDGAVEADLGWSLGAVMRAYLRTAAEAVAGVPGGPRGHQVLAAAARGGVASQLALAQHLGVDRTVMTYLLDDLEREGLVARRPDPADRRARRIVLTDAGRTRLDELEQAVRCVED
;
A
#
# COMPACT_ATOMS: atom_id res chain seq x y z
N VAL A 1 -14.27 -40.37 -10.39
CA VAL A 1 -13.47 -39.48 -9.56
C VAL A 1 -13.13 -40.18 -8.26
N THR A 2 -11.88 -40.32 -8.00
CA THR A 2 -11.42 -40.95 -6.77
C THR A 2 -11.62 -39.99 -5.60
N THR A 3 -12.42 -40.40 -4.66
CA THR A 3 -12.62 -39.61 -3.43
C THR A 3 -11.34 -39.71 -2.60
N PRO A 4 -10.76 -38.57 -2.16
CA PRO A 4 -9.59 -38.64 -1.30
C PRO A 4 -9.88 -39.46 -0.05
N PRO A 5 -8.91 -40.23 0.45
CA PRO A 5 -9.07 -40.91 1.74
C PRO A 5 -9.35 -39.90 2.85
N ALA A 6 -10.03 -40.34 3.90
CA ALA A 6 -10.37 -39.51 5.03
C ALA A 6 -9.14 -38.88 5.69
N VAL A 7 -8.00 -39.61 5.67
CA VAL A 7 -6.71 -39.10 6.18
C VAL A 7 -6.23 -37.90 5.38
N ASP A 8 -6.36 -37.96 4.05
CA ASP A 8 -5.95 -36.84 3.19
C ASP A 8 -6.85 -35.64 3.41
N GLY A 9 -8.16 -35.87 3.61
CA GLY A 9 -9.11 -34.79 3.94
C GLY A 9 -8.77 -34.08 5.25
N ALA A 10 -8.35 -34.85 6.27
CA ALA A 10 -7.93 -34.28 7.54
C ALA A 10 -6.65 -33.47 7.42
N VAL A 11 -5.67 -33.98 6.65
CA VAL A 11 -4.40 -33.27 6.40
C VAL A 11 -4.66 -32.00 5.62
N GLU A 12 -5.52 -32.04 4.61
CA GLU A 12 -5.89 -30.84 3.83
C GLU A 12 -6.58 -29.81 4.71
N ALA A 13 -7.48 -30.23 5.61
CA ALA A 13 -8.16 -29.33 6.52
C ALA A 13 -7.18 -28.67 7.47
N ASP A 14 -6.23 -29.43 8.05
CA ASP A 14 -5.21 -28.88 8.92
C ASP A 14 -4.28 -27.93 8.18
N LEU A 15 -3.88 -28.29 6.96
CA LEU A 15 -3.03 -27.44 6.13
C LEU A 15 -3.75 -26.14 5.77
N GLY A 16 -5.00 -26.23 5.35
CA GLY A 16 -5.81 -25.06 5.03
C GLY A 16 -5.98 -24.13 6.22
N TRP A 17 -6.24 -24.72 7.41
CA TRP A 17 -6.34 -23.92 8.64
C TRP A 17 -5.03 -23.23 8.97
N SER A 18 -3.92 -23.95 8.89
CA SER A 18 -2.58 -23.42 9.17
C SER A 18 -2.20 -22.32 8.19
N LEU A 19 -2.44 -22.51 6.90
CA LEU A 19 -2.19 -21.50 5.88
C LEU A 19 -3.05 -20.26 6.12
N GLY A 20 -4.32 -20.46 6.48
CA GLY A 20 -5.21 -19.37 6.79
C GLY A 20 -4.74 -18.57 8.00
N ALA A 21 -4.27 -19.28 9.04
CA ALA A 21 -3.75 -18.63 10.26
C ALA A 21 -2.49 -17.84 9.96
N VAL A 22 -1.56 -18.40 9.18
CA VAL A 22 -0.32 -17.72 8.77
C VAL A 22 -0.65 -16.48 7.93
N MET A 23 -1.56 -16.63 6.97
CA MET A 23 -1.97 -15.51 6.11
C MET A 23 -2.60 -14.38 6.93
N ARG A 24 -3.47 -14.70 7.88
CA ARG A 24 -4.09 -13.69 8.74
C ARG A 24 -3.04 -12.98 9.60
N ALA A 25 -2.08 -13.74 10.15
CA ALA A 25 -0.99 -13.16 10.93
C ALA A 25 -0.12 -12.23 10.08
N TYR A 26 0.22 -12.66 8.86
CA TYR A 26 0.99 -11.86 7.91
C TYR A 26 0.26 -10.56 7.58
N LEU A 27 -1.01 -10.63 7.19
CA LEU A 27 -1.79 -9.45 6.83
C LEU A 27 -1.94 -8.50 8.00
N ARG A 28 -2.14 -9.02 9.21
CA ARG A 28 -2.25 -8.18 10.40
C ARG A 28 -0.94 -7.46 10.70
N THR A 29 0.20 -8.16 10.64
CA THR A 29 1.50 -7.55 10.90
C THR A 29 1.87 -6.57 9.81
N ALA A 30 1.58 -6.87 8.55
CA ALA A 30 1.79 -5.95 7.45
C ALA A 30 0.94 -4.68 7.62
N ALA A 31 -0.32 -4.83 8.04
CA ALA A 31 -1.19 -3.69 8.31
C ALA A 31 -0.66 -2.84 9.46
N GLU A 32 -0.16 -3.48 10.53
CA GLU A 32 0.46 -2.76 11.64
C GLU A 32 1.70 -1.98 11.19
N ALA A 33 2.51 -2.55 10.32
CA ALA A 33 3.72 -1.91 9.81
C ALA A 33 3.39 -0.61 9.06
N VAL A 34 2.26 -0.53 8.36
CA VAL A 34 1.86 0.65 7.59
C VAL A 34 0.87 1.54 8.33
N ALA A 35 0.43 1.17 9.54
CA ALA A 35 -0.60 1.88 10.29
C ALA A 35 -0.20 3.30 10.68
N GLY A 36 1.10 3.56 10.82
CA GLY A 36 1.60 4.90 11.17
C GLY A 36 1.62 5.89 10.02
N VAL A 37 1.28 5.45 8.81
CA VAL A 37 1.24 6.33 7.64
C VAL A 37 -0.19 6.81 7.45
N PRO A 38 -0.42 8.10 7.13
CA PRO A 38 -1.76 8.57 6.82
C PRO A 38 -2.43 7.69 5.75
N GLY A 39 -3.64 7.23 6.03
CA GLY A 39 -4.36 6.33 5.15
C GLY A 39 -3.91 4.87 5.23
N GLY A 40 -2.92 4.53 6.03
CA GLY A 40 -2.44 3.16 6.18
C GLY A 40 -1.98 2.55 4.87
N PRO A 41 -2.55 1.41 4.45
CA PRO A 41 -2.16 0.77 3.18
C PRO A 41 -2.29 1.67 1.95
N ARG A 42 -3.31 2.51 1.90
CA ARG A 42 -3.50 3.45 0.79
C ARG A 42 -2.42 4.52 0.76
N GLY A 43 -2.02 5.02 1.93
CA GLY A 43 -0.92 5.96 2.02
C GLY A 43 0.39 5.35 1.53
N HIS A 44 0.67 4.12 1.94
CA HIS A 44 1.83 3.37 1.44
C HIS A 44 1.79 3.23 -0.09
N GLN A 45 0.62 2.91 -0.66
CA GLN A 45 0.45 2.79 -2.10
C GLN A 45 0.73 4.10 -2.84
N VAL A 46 0.31 5.23 -2.26
CA VAL A 46 0.60 6.55 -2.83
C VAL A 46 2.10 6.82 -2.83
N LEU A 47 2.78 6.56 -1.72
CA LEU A 47 4.23 6.74 -1.64
C LEU A 47 4.96 5.87 -2.66
N ALA A 48 4.57 4.61 -2.78
CA ALA A 48 5.16 3.67 -3.73
C ALA A 48 4.94 4.12 -5.18
N ALA A 49 3.73 4.57 -5.51
CA ALA A 49 3.42 5.05 -6.85
C ALA A 49 4.20 6.33 -7.19
N ALA A 50 4.32 7.25 -6.23
CA ALA A 50 5.09 8.47 -6.41
C ALA A 50 6.58 8.16 -6.63
N ALA A 51 7.10 7.16 -5.93
CA ALA A 51 8.49 6.74 -6.06
C ALA A 51 8.80 6.18 -7.45
N ARG A 52 7.84 5.49 -8.07
CA ARG A 52 8.01 4.93 -9.41
C ARG A 52 7.99 5.98 -10.52
N GLY A 53 7.40 7.14 -10.24
CA GLY A 53 7.34 8.24 -11.22
C GLY A 53 6.39 8.02 -12.39
N GLY A 54 5.71 6.86 -12.46
CA GLY A 54 4.84 6.52 -13.59
C GLY A 54 3.44 7.09 -13.49
N VAL A 55 2.97 7.37 -12.26
CA VAL A 55 1.63 7.92 -12.00
C VAL A 55 1.84 9.22 -11.24
N ALA A 56 1.94 10.32 -11.97
CA ALA A 56 2.40 11.58 -11.40
C ALA A 56 1.26 12.51 -10.96
N SER A 57 0.11 12.50 -11.64
CA SER A 57 -0.98 13.42 -11.31
C SER A 57 -1.88 12.87 -10.22
N GLN A 58 -2.52 13.80 -9.49
CA GLN A 58 -3.49 13.44 -8.46
C GLN A 58 -4.65 12.62 -9.04
N LEU A 59 -5.15 13.01 -10.22
CA LEU A 59 -6.23 12.29 -10.88
C LEU A 59 -5.80 10.87 -11.26
N ALA A 60 -4.61 10.73 -11.84
CA ALA A 60 -4.09 9.43 -12.22
C ALA A 60 -3.87 8.52 -11.02
N LEU A 61 -3.42 9.06 -9.87
CA LEU A 61 -3.30 8.30 -8.64
C LEU A 61 -4.65 7.80 -8.14
N ALA A 62 -5.67 8.66 -8.17
CA ALA A 62 -7.02 8.27 -7.75
C ALA A 62 -7.55 7.12 -8.62
N GLN A 63 -7.35 7.21 -9.94
CA GLN A 63 -7.76 6.18 -10.87
C GLN A 63 -6.96 4.88 -10.66
N HIS A 64 -5.67 5.00 -10.46
CA HIS A 64 -4.79 3.84 -10.24
C HIS A 64 -5.16 3.08 -8.97
N LEU A 65 -5.48 3.79 -7.90
CA LEU A 65 -5.85 3.19 -6.61
C LEU A 65 -7.34 2.84 -6.53
N GLY A 66 -8.14 3.27 -7.51
CA GLY A 66 -9.58 3.00 -7.50
C GLY A 66 -10.31 3.74 -6.39
N VAL A 67 -9.85 4.92 -6.01
CA VAL A 67 -10.48 5.73 -4.97
C VAL A 67 -11.11 6.98 -5.55
N ASP A 68 -12.11 7.51 -4.84
CA ASP A 68 -12.79 8.74 -5.22
C ASP A 68 -11.83 9.95 -5.12
N ARG A 69 -12.07 10.96 -5.96
CA ARG A 69 -11.25 12.18 -6.00
C ARG A 69 -11.21 12.88 -4.65
N THR A 70 -12.34 12.93 -3.95
CA THR A 70 -12.44 13.58 -2.65
C THR A 70 -11.58 12.83 -1.61
N VAL A 71 -11.65 11.50 -1.61
CA VAL A 71 -10.83 10.65 -0.73
C VAL A 71 -9.36 10.86 -1.02
N MET A 72 -8.98 10.91 -2.30
CA MET A 72 -7.59 11.15 -2.70
C MET A 72 -7.11 12.52 -2.23
N THR A 73 -7.94 13.54 -2.35
CA THR A 73 -7.59 14.90 -1.90
C THR A 73 -7.27 14.92 -0.41
N TYR A 74 -8.12 14.31 0.42
CA TYR A 74 -7.88 14.26 1.86
C TYR A 74 -6.62 13.45 2.20
N LEU A 75 -6.43 12.33 1.52
CA LEU A 75 -5.25 11.50 1.73
C LEU A 75 -3.97 12.26 1.40
N LEU A 76 -3.94 12.95 0.27
CA LEU A 76 -2.79 13.75 -0.14
C LEU A 76 -2.57 14.95 0.78
N ASP A 77 -3.65 15.57 1.27
CA ASP A 77 -3.54 16.64 2.27
C ASP A 77 -2.81 16.14 3.52
N ASP A 78 -3.17 14.98 4.01
CA ASP A 78 -2.57 14.39 5.20
C ASP A 78 -1.10 14.02 4.96
N LEU A 79 -0.80 13.41 3.80
CA LEU A 79 0.57 13.04 3.45
C LEU A 79 1.45 14.28 3.27
N GLU A 80 0.92 15.34 2.68
CA GLU A 80 1.64 16.59 2.49
C GLU A 80 1.86 17.29 3.85
N ARG A 81 0.88 17.26 4.73
CA ARG A 81 0.99 17.83 6.07
C ARG A 81 2.10 17.16 6.87
N GLU A 82 2.32 15.87 6.69
CA GLU A 82 3.42 15.15 7.32
C GLU A 82 4.74 15.29 6.55
N GLY A 83 4.74 16.00 5.44
CA GLY A 83 5.96 16.26 4.68
C GLY A 83 6.45 15.07 3.85
N LEU A 84 5.59 14.09 3.60
CA LEU A 84 5.97 12.88 2.86
C LEU A 84 5.83 13.03 1.35
N VAL A 85 4.92 13.87 0.90
CA VAL A 85 4.74 14.21 -0.52
C VAL A 85 4.62 15.71 -0.67
N ALA A 86 4.84 16.20 -1.89
CA ALA A 86 4.60 17.58 -2.27
C ALA A 86 3.77 17.60 -3.55
N ARG A 87 2.85 18.56 -3.63
CA ARG A 87 2.11 18.83 -4.86
C ARG A 87 2.83 19.91 -5.63
N ARG A 88 3.15 19.62 -6.88
CA ARG A 88 3.85 20.56 -7.76
C ARG A 88 3.02 20.80 -9.01
N PRO A 89 3.10 22.01 -9.62
CA PRO A 89 2.50 22.21 -10.93
C PRO A 89 3.12 21.26 -11.96
N ASP A 90 2.28 20.68 -12.82
CA ASP A 90 2.80 19.85 -13.92
C ASP A 90 3.33 20.78 -15.01
N PRO A 91 4.60 20.62 -15.44
CA PRO A 91 5.14 21.44 -16.52
C PRO A 91 4.37 21.32 -17.84
N ALA A 92 3.77 20.14 -18.08
CA ALA A 92 3.01 19.87 -19.31
C ALA A 92 1.57 20.39 -19.24
N ASP A 93 0.99 20.52 -18.03
CA ASP A 93 -0.39 20.97 -17.85
C ASP A 93 -0.51 21.74 -16.54
N ARG A 94 -0.68 23.06 -16.64
CA ARG A 94 -0.78 23.95 -15.49
C ARG A 94 -1.98 23.67 -14.58
N ARG A 95 -2.99 22.97 -15.10
CA ARG A 95 -4.21 22.62 -14.33
C ARG A 95 -4.01 21.36 -13.52
N ALA A 96 -3.03 20.53 -13.88
CA ALA A 96 -2.74 19.29 -13.19
C ALA A 96 -1.74 19.51 -12.06
N ARG A 97 -1.91 18.77 -10.98
CA ARG A 97 -0.94 18.74 -9.87
C ARG A 97 -0.18 17.44 -9.93
N ARG A 98 1.12 17.55 -9.93
CA ARG A 98 2.03 16.41 -9.88
C ARG A 98 2.35 16.08 -8.43
N ILE A 99 2.27 14.81 -8.07
CA ILE A 99 2.62 14.34 -6.74
C ILE A 99 4.07 13.87 -6.77
N VAL A 100 4.88 14.45 -5.91
CA VAL A 100 6.32 14.18 -5.83
C VAL A 100 6.64 13.66 -4.43
N LEU A 101 7.41 12.57 -4.38
CA LEU A 101 7.90 12.04 -3.12
C LEU A 101 9.00 12.94 -2.59
N THR A 102 8.89 13.36 -1.32
CA THR A 102 9.95 14.13 -0.66
C THR A 102 11.06 13.19 -0.17
N ASP A 103 12.19 13.75 0.27
CA ASP A 103 13.24 12.93 0.87
C ASP A 103 12.72 12.22 2.13
N ALA A 104 11.92 12.91 2.94
CA ALA A 104 11.27 12.29 4.10
C ALA A 104 10.32 11.18 3.69
N GLY A 105 9.58 11.38 2.59
CA GLY A 105 8.69 10.36 2.04
C GLY A 105 9.45 9.15 1.58
N ARG A 106 10.60 9.33 0.94
CA ARG A 106 11.45 8.21 0.50
C ARG A 106 11.99 7.42 1.68
N THR A 107 12.47 8.10 2.71
CA THR A 107 12.94 7.45 3.93
C THR A 107 11.82 6.63 4.56
N ARG A 108 10.63 7.22 4.66
CA ARG A 108 9.47 6.55 5.23
C ARG A 108 9.06 5.33 4.41
N LEU A 109 9.06 5.45 3.07
CA LEU A 109 8.76 4.33 2.20
C LEU A 109 9.76 3.19 2.37
N ASP A 110 11.05 3.50 2.44
CA ASP A 110 12.08 2.50 2.66
C ASP A 110 11.90 1.78 3.99
N GLU A 111 11.56 2.51 5.05
CA GLU A 111 11.27 1.92 6.37
C GLU A 111 10.06 0.99 6.31
N LEU A 112 9.00 1.40 5.61
CA LEU A 112 7.80 0.59 5.45
C LEU A 112 8.09 -0.69 4.66
N GLU A 113 8.86 -0.59 3.59
CA GLU A 113 9.22 -1.74 2.77
C GLU A 113 10.09 -2.72 3.56
N GLN A 114 11.00 -2.21 4.38
CA GLN A 114 11.81 -3.06 5.26
C GLN A 114 10.95 -3.77 6.31
N ALA A 115 10.00 -3.05 6.90
CA ALA A 115 9.11 -3.62 7.91
C ALA A 115 8.25 -4.75 7.32
N VAL A 116 7.75 -4.56 6.10
CA VAL A 116 6.97 -5.60 5.41
C VAL A 116 7.86 -6.80 5.07
N ARG A 117 9.09 -6.57 4.60
CA ARG A 117 10.02 -7.66 4.32
C ARG A 117 10.39 -8.47 5.57
N CYS A 118 10.51 -7.82 6.72
CA CYS A 118 10.78 -8.53 7.98
C CYS A 118 9.65 -9.50 8.34
N VAL A 119 8.42 -9.22 7.95
CA VAL A 119 7.29 -10.13 8.16
C VAL A 119 7.39 -11.36 7.27
N GLU A 120 7.95 -11.19 6.05
CA GLU A 120 8.09 -12.28 5.08
C GLU A 120 9.21 -13.26 5.47
N ASP A 121 10.21 -12.80 6.17
CA ASP A 121 11.32 -13.63 6.66
C ASP A 121 10.89 -14.37 7.93
#